data_ce68b3b094a2e6a671c5c2c23413664d
#
_entry.id   ce68b3b094a2e6a671c5c2c23413664d
#
_cell.length_a   1.000
_cell.length_b   1.000
_cell.length_c   1.000
_cell.angle_alpha   90.00
_cell.angle_beta   90.00
_cell.angle_gamma   90.00
#
_symmetry.space_group_name_H-M   'P 1'
#
loop_
_entity.id
_entity.type
_entity.pdbx_description
1 polymer ?
#
loop_
_entity_poly.entity_id
_entity_poly.type
_entity_poly.pdbx_seq_one_letter_code
_entity_poly.pdbx_strand_id
1 'polypeptide(L)'
;ANNGSDAIDLVRQRHFDIVFLDEPMPGISGIEALEVIKREYPNLPVVMITKSEEERIMEDAIGSNIADYLIKPVNPNQILLSLKRNLENKKLRDEKSSMSYQQEFRQISMDLNNNLNFDEWVELYKKLVRWELELQKSTDEGIKSILADQKQEANTQFTRYIERNYINWIQGKSEKPVMSHTVVRDKVIPRLDDSDKPLFLIVIDNLRYDQWKAIQPLIENYFRVEADDIYYSILPTTTQYARNSL
;
A
#
# COMPACT_ATOMS: atom_id res chain seq x y z
N ALA A 1 27.55 -2.34 -10.79
CA ALA A 1 27.95 -2.74 -9.43
C ALA A 1 29.04 -3.81 -9.52
N ASN A 2 30.00 -3.78 -8.62
CA ASN A 2 31.11 -4.73 -8.59
C ASN A 2 30.87 -5.86 -7.55
N ASN A 3 29.90 -5.69 -6.67
CA ASN A 3 29.53 -6.60 -5.60
C ASN A 3 28.07 -6.36 -5.15
N GLY A 4 27.55 -7.20 -4.27
CA GLY A 4 26.15 -7.12 -3.77
C GLY A 4 25.88 -5.85 -2.98
N SER A 5 26.84 -5.35 -2.19
CA SER A 5 26.68 -4.09 -1.43
C SER A 5 26.52 -2.89 -2.36
N ASP A 6 27.38 -2.79 -3.37
CA ASP A 6 27.28 -1.73 -4.39
C ASP A 6 25.93 -1.78 -5.14
N ALA A 7 25.43 -2.99 -5.40
CA ALA A 7 24.13 -3.17 -6.07
C ALA A 7 22.98 -2.63 -5.21
N ILE A 8 22.96 -2.95 -3.90
CA ILE A 8 21.97 -2.43 -2.93
C ILE A 8 22.04 -0.90 -2.87
N ASP A 9 23.25 -0.33 -2.73
CA ASP A 9 23.42 1.12 -2.62
C ASP A 9 23.01 1.85 -3.91
N LEU A 10 23.25 1.27 -5.08
CA LEU A 10 22.79 1.84 -6.35
C LEU A 10 21.28 1.83 -6.47
N VAL A 11 20.60 0.77 -6.05
CA VAL A 11 19.13 0.66 -6.07
C VAL A 11 18.49 1.68 -5.12
N ARG A 12 19.16 2.01 -4.01
CA ARG A 12 18.72 3.08 -3.10
C ARG A 12 18.88 4.48 -3.67
N GLN A 13 19.92 4.69 -4.46
CA GLN A 13 20.27 6.01 -5.00
C GLN A 13 19.56 6.35 -6.31
N ARG A 14 19.17 5.34 -7.08
CA ARG A 14 18.62 5.52 -8.43
C ARG A 14 17.46 4.58 -8.68
N HIS A 15 16.55 5.00 -9.55
CA HIS A 15 15.48 4.13 -10.03
C HIS A 15 15.99 3.19 -11.12
N PHE A 16 15.65 1.91 -11.03
CA PHE A 16 15.92 0.88 -12.03
C PHE A 16 14.63 0.15 -12.37
N ASP A 17 14.47 -0.23 -13.64
CA ASP A 17 13.34 -1.02 -14.11
C ASP A 17 13.55 -2.52 -13.95
N ILE A 18 14.80 -2.97 -13.87
CA ILE A 18 15.22 -4.36 -13.68
C ILE A 18 16.65 -4.42 -13.15
N VAL A 19 16.96 -5.42 -12.37
CA VAL A 19 18.31 -5.72 -11.87
C VAL A 19 18.72 -7.11 -12.31
N PHE A 20 19.92 -7.26 -12.85
CA PHE A 20 20.57 -8.54 -13.08
C PHE A 20 21.63 -8.74 -12.03
N LEU A 21 21.54 -9.82 -11.27
CA LEU A 21 22.39 -10.10 -10.11
C LEU A 21 23.12 -11.42 -10.30
N ASP A 22 24.44 -11.38 -10.20
CA ASP A 22 25.28 -12.59 -10.22
C ASP A 22 25.27 -13.24 -8.83
N GLU A 23 25.18 -14.58 -8.74
CA GLU A 23 25.18 -15.25 -7.44
C GLU A 23 26.57 -15.25 -6.78
N PRO A 24 27.66 -15.70 -7.43
CA PRO A 24 28.96 -15.68 -6.80
C PRO A 24 29.59 -14.29 -6.87
N MET A 25 29.34 -13.46 -5.85
CA MET A 25 29.95 -12.14 -5.70
C MET A 25 30.81 -12.03 -4.46
N PRO A 26 31.90 -11.23 -4.47
CA PRO A 26 32.70 -10.99 -3.28
C PRO A 26 31.91 -10.18 -2.24
N GLY A 27 32.02 -10.57 -0.97
CA GLY A 27 31.31 -9.95 0.15
C GLY A 27 29.90 -10.49 0.31
N ILE A 28 28.89 -9.68 0.05
CA ILE A 28 27.48 -10.08 0.08
C ILE A 28 27.15 -10.87 -1.19
N SER A 29 26.59 -12.08 -1.04
CA SER A 29 26.16 -12.93 -2.15
C SER A 29 25.00 -12.31 -2.93
N GLY A 30 24.73 -12.86 -4.13
CA GLY A 30 23.59 -12.43 -4.94
C GLY A 30 22.26 -12.67 -4.24
N ILE A 31 22.11 -13.79 -3.54
CA ILE A 31 20.89 -14.14 -2.78
C ILE A 31 20.69 -13.17 -1.61
N GLU A 32 21.72 -12.90 -0.82
CA GLU A 32 21.64 -11.93 0.28
C GLU A 32 21.29 -10.53 -0.22
N ALA A 33 21.87 -10.11 -1.36
CA ALA A 33 21.55 -8.84 -1.98
C ALA A 33 20.10 -8.82 -2.50
N LEU A 34 19.62 -9.92 -3.11
CA LEU A 34 18.23 -10.09 -3.54
C LEU A 34 17.26 -9.89 -2.37
N GLU A 35 17.48 -10.55 -1.24
CA GLU A 35 16.62 -10.44 -0.06
C GLU A 35 16.50 -8.99 0.43
N VAL A 36 17.62 -8.26 0.51
CA VAL A 36 17.63 -6.85 0.90
C VAL A 36 16.89 -6.00 -0.11
N ILE A 37 17.18 -6.16 -1.41
CA ILE A 37 16.52 -5.42 -2.49
C ILE A 37 15.02 -5.68 -2.49
N LYS A 38 14.59 -6.93 -2.35
CA LYS A 38 13.17 -7.29 -2.37
C LYS A 38 12.41 -6.84 -1.13
N ARG A 39 13.04 -6.79 0.01
CA ARG A 39 12.46 -6.23 1.24
C ARG A 39 12.20 -4.73 1.11
N GLU A 40 13.14 -3.99 0.50
CA GLU A 40 13.04 -2.54 0.32
C GLU A 40 12.25 -2.15 -0.94
N TYR A 41 12.36 -2.94 -2.01
CA TYR A 41 11.74 -2.71 -3.33
C TYR A 41 11.03 -3.98 -3.85
N PRO A 42 9.90 -4.39 -3.26
CA PRO A 42 9.23 -5.66 -3.57
C PRO A 42 8.87 -5.84 -5.05
N ASN A 43 8.58 -4.75 -5.74
CA ASN A 43 8.12 -4.76 -7.14
C ASN A 43 9.25 -4.63 -8.17
N LEU A 44 10.49 -4.38 -7.74
CA LEU A 44 11.64 -4.29 -8.66
C LEU A 44 11.97 -5.69 -9.17
N PRO A 45 11.88 -5.95 -10.49
CA PRO A 45 12.26 -7.24 -11.04
C PRO A 45 13.75 -7.48 -10.83
N VAL A 46 14.11 -8.61 -10.24
CA VAL A 46 15.49 -9.06 -10.10
C VAL A 46 15.65 -10.38 -10.83
N VAL A 47 16.61 -10.45 -11.73
CA VAL A 47 16.98 -11.64 -12.49
C VAL A 47 18.31 -12.15 -11.95
N MET A 48 18.31 -13.38 -11.47
CA MET A 48 19.52 -14.01 -10.96
C MET A 48 20.33 -14.64 -12.10
N ILE A 49 21.66 -14.53 -12.00
CA ILE A 49 22.61 -15.20 -12.92
C ILE A 49 23.41 -16.20 -12.11
N THR A 50 23.25 -17.49 -12.40
CA THR A 50 23.82 -18.58 -11.60
C THR A 50 24.67 -19.55 -12.42
N LYS A 51 25.52 -20.36 -11.75
CA LYS A 51 26.37 -21.36 -12.41
C LYS A 51 25.73 -22.75 -12.50
N SER A 52 24.76 -23.06 -11.67
CA SER A 52 24.19 -24.41 -11.62
C SER A 52 22.68 -24.44 -11.39
N GLU A 53 22.05 -25.58 -11.76
CA GLU A 53 20.63 -25.83 -11.47
C GLU A 53 20.37 -26.10 -9.98
N GLU A 54 21.38 -26.49 -9.20
CA GLU A 54 21.26 -26.70 -7.75
C GLU A 54 21.07 -25.38 -7.01
N GLU A 55 21.73 -24.30 -7.46
CA GLU A 55 21.50 -22.94 -6.96
C GLU A 55 20.05 -22.50 -7.21
N ARG A 56 19.44 -22.91 -8.34
CA ARG A 56 18.03 -22.68 -8.65
C ARG A 56 17.08 -23.31 -7.64
N ILE A 57 17.39 -24.50 -7.14
CA ILE A 57 16.57 -25.22 -6.15
C ILE A 57 16.61 -24.49 -4.79
N MET A 58 17.74 -23.90 -4.44
CA MET A 58 17.85 -23.03 -3.26
C MET A 58 17.00 -21.75 -3.41
N GLU A 59 16.96 -21.17 -4.59
CA GLU A 59 16.16 -19.99 -4.93
C GLU A 59 14.66 -20.28 -4.90
N ASP A 60 14.23 -21.44 -5.39
CA ASP A 60 12.84 -21.92 -5.27
C ASP A 60 12.43 -22.11 -3.79
N ALA A 61 13.37 -22.45 -2.91
CA ALA A 61 13.14 -22.60 -1.48
C ALA A 61 13.06 -21.26 -0.72
N ILE A 62 13.66 -20.18 -1.23
CA ILE A 62 13.60 -18.81 -0.69
C ILE A 62 12.28 -18.11 -1.08
N GLY A 63 11.45 -18.76 -1.92
CA GLY A 63 10.14 -18.28 -2.33
C GLY A 63 10.20 -17.25 -3.45
N SER A 64 9.17 -17.20 -4.27
CA SER A 64 8.91 -16.54 -5.56
C SER A 64 9.27 -15.03 -5.72
N ASN A 65 10.34 -14.57 -5.10
CA ASN A 65 10.78 -13.17 -5.17
C ASN A 65 11.65 -12.86 -6.40
N ILE A 66 12.00 -13.88 -7.20
CA ILE A 66 12.83 -13.75 -8.40
C ILE A 66 11.94 -13.57 -9.62
N ALA A 67 12.30 -12.61 -10.47
CA ALA A 67 11.55 -12.36 -11.71
C ALA A 67 11.92 -13.36 -12.82
N ASP A 68 13.18 -13.79 -12.83
CA ASP A 68 13.75 -14.78 -13.76
C ASP A 68 15.14 -15.21 -13.31
N TYR A 69 15.69 -16.27 -13.92
CA TYR A 69 17.08 -16.66 -13.71
C TYR A 69 17.72 -17.09 -15.02
N LEU A 70 19.04 -16.90 -15.12
CA LEU A 70 19.84 -17.25 -16.26
C LEU A 70 21.04 -18.12 -15.82
N ILE A 71 21.24 -19.24 -16.51
CA ILE A 71 22.34 -20.17 -16.21
C ILE A 71 23.57 -19.83 -17.06
N LYS A 72 24.73 -19.72 -16.43
CA LYS A 72 26.00 -19.49 -17.13
C LYS A 72 26.44 -20.75 -17.91
N PRO A 73 26.95 -20.61 -19.13
CA PRO A 73 27.26 -19.37 -19.83
C PRO A 73 26.01 -18.68 -20.41
N VAL A 74 25.83 -17.39 -20.09
CA VAL A 74 24.63 -16.63 -20.48
C VAL A 74 24.76 -16.20 -21.95
N ASN A 75 23.77 -16.58 -22.74
CA ASN A 75 23.63 -16.08 -24.10
C ASN A 75 23.01 -14.68 -24.11
N PRO A 76 23.54 -13.70 -24.88
CA PRO A 76 22.93 -12.37 -25.02
C PRO A 76 21.43 -12.38 -25.34
N ASN A 77 20.97 -13.34 -26.14
CA ASN A 77 19.54 -13.49 -26.46
C ASN A 77 18.68 -13.85 -25.22
N GLN A 78 19.21 -14.61 -24.28
CA GLN A 78 18.50 -14.92 -23.02
C GLN A 78 18.32 -13.68 -22.17
N ILE A 79 19.34 -12.81 -22.08
CA ILE A 79 19.26 -11.51 -21.40
C ILE A 79 18.17 -10.65 -22.05
N LEU A 80 18.19 -10.54 -23.37
CA LEU A 80 17.20 -9.73 -24.11
C LEU A 80 15.77 -10.28 -23.95
N LEU A 81 15.59 -11.59 -23.97
CA LEU A 81 14.30 -12.22 -23.75
C LEU A 81 13.77 -11.99 -22.33
N SER A 82 14.65 -12.17 -21.32
CA SER A 82 14.28 -11.92 -19.92
C SER A 82 13.94 -10.45 -19.69
N LEU A 83 14.75 -9.53 -20.23
CA LEU A 83 14.51 -8.09 -20.19
C LEU A 83 13.13 -7.75 -20.80
N LYS A 84 12.89 -8.19 -22.04
CA LYS A 84 11.65 -7.91 -22.78
C LYS A 84 10.44 -8.42 -21.99
N ARG A 85 10.46 -9.67 -21.53
CA ARG A 85 9.37 -10.29 -20.78
C ARG A 85 9.05 -9.50 -19.48
N ASN A 86 10.07 -9.11 -18.74
CA ASN A 86 9.86 -8.40 -17.48
C ASN A 86 9.37 -6.95 -17.67
N LEU A 87 9.85 -6.26 -18.71
CA LEU A 87 9.36 -4.91 -19.06
C LEU A 87 7.93 -4.95 -19.63
N GLU A 88 7.61 -5.95 -20.47
CA GLU A 88 6.24 -6.14 -20.97
C GLU A 88 5.27 -6.47 -19.85
N ASN A 89 5.64 -7.33 -18.88
CA ASN A 89 4.82 -7.65 -17.72
C ASN A 89 4.58 -6.42 -16.82
N LYS A 90 5.55 -5.52 -16.69
CA LYS A 90 5.38 -4.25 -15.98
C LYS A 90 4.36 -3.37 -16.71
N LYS A 91 4.54 -3.18 -18.02
CA LYS A 91 3.62 -2.39 -18.85
C LYS A 91 2.19 -2.93 -18.82
N LEU A 92 2.00 -4.24 -18.96
CA LEU A 92 0.68 -4.87 -18.89
C LEU A 92 0.01 -4.68 -17.53
N ARG A 93 0.78 -4.69 -16.42
CA ARG A 93 0.24 -4.39 -15.09
C ARG A 93 -0.21 -2.94 -14.97
N ASP A 94 0.60 -2.00 -15.44
CA ASP A 94 0.28 -0.57 -15.45
C ASP A 94 -0.97 -0.29 -16.30
N GLU A 95 -1.07 -0.86 -17.49
CA GLU A 95 -2.25 -0.75 -18.37
C GLU A 95 -3.50 -1.34 -17.72
N LYS A 96 -3.39 -2.50 -17.08
CA LYS A 96 -4.52 -3.14 -16.38
C LYS A 96 -5.00 -2.30 -15.20
N SER A 97 -4.08 -1.75 -14.41
CA SER A 97 -4.40 -0.88 -13.29
C SER A 97 -5.09 0.39 -13.76
N SER A 98 -4.57 1.01 -14.83
CA SER A 98 -5.16 2.19 -15.46
C SER A 98 -6.57 1.92 -15.99
N MET A 99 -6.80 0.80 -16.67
CA MET A 99 -8.12 0.40 -17.17
C MET A 99 -9.11 0.14 -16.02
N SER A 100 -8.65 -0.54 -14.96
CA SER A 100 -9.49 -0.83 -13.79
C SER A 100 -9.89 0.45 -13.07
N TYR A 101 -8.97 1.40 -12.92
CA TYR A 101 -9.29 2.72 -12.35
C TYR A 101 -10.27 3.49 -13.21
N GLN A 102 -10.11 3.50 -14.55
CA GLN A 102 -11.04 4.18 -15.45
C GLN A 102 -12.47 3.65 -15.34
N GLN A 103 -12.65 2.35 -15.11
CA GLN A 103 -13.97 1.76 -14.86
C GLN A 103 -14.54 2.23 -13.53
N GLU A 104 -13.75 2.22 -12.46
CA GLU A 104 -14.19 2.61 -11.13
C GLU A 104 -14.32 4.13 -10.97
N PHE A 105 -13.57 4.91 -11.73
CA PHE A 105 -13.67 6.38 -11.78
C PHE A 105 -15.11 6.86 -12.01
N ARG A 106 -15.81 6.23 -12.96
CA ARG A 106 -17.21 6.57 -13.25
C ARG A 106 -18.11 6.30 -12.04
N GLN A 107 -17.89 5.18 -11.37
CA GLN A 107 -18.66 4.82 -10.19
C GLN A 107 -18.41 5.80 -9.05
N ILE A 108 -17.15 6.13 -8.77
CA ILE A 108 -16.77 7.12 -7.75
C ILE A 108 -17.41 8.49 -8.06
N SER A 109 -17.38 8.91 -9.33
CA SER A 109 -17.98 10.17 -9.74
C SER A 109 -19.50 10.17 -9.60
N MET A 110 -20.17 9.03 -9.85
CA MET A 110 -21.60 8.87 -9.59
C MET A 110 -21.90 8.90 -8.09
N ASP A 111 -21.11 8.20 -7.29
CA ASP A 111 -21.27 8.17 -5.84
C ASP A 111 -21.12 9.59 -5.25
N LEU A 112 -20.15 10.38 -5.72
CA LEU A 112 -19.96 11.77 -5.32
C LEU A 112 -21.16 12.68 -5.62
N ASN A 113 -21.91 12.39 -6.68
CA ASN A 113 -23.11 13.17 -7.03
C ASN A 113 -24.36 12.76 -6.20
N ASN A 114 -24.27 11.70 -5.39
CA ASN A 114 -25.35 11.26 -4.52
C ASN A 114 -25.22 11.89 -3.12
N ASN A 115 -26.33 11.85 -2.35
CA ASN A 115 -26.29 12.23 -0.93
C ASN A 115 -25.77 11.07 -0.10
N LEU A 116 -24.43 10.95 0.02
CA LEU A 116 -23.80 9.91 0.78
C LEU A 116 -24.03 10.08 2.28
N ASN A 117 -24.32 8.97 2.96
CA ASN A 117 -24.30 8.88 4.42
C ASN A 117 -22.87 8.68 4.95
N PHE A 118 -22.69 8.61 6.28
CA PHE A 118 -21.36 8.53 6.87
C PHE A 118 -20.62 7.21 6.55
N ASP A 119 -21.31 6.08 6.39
CA ASP A 119 -20.68 4.80 6.03
C ASP A 119 -20.29 4.79 4.56
N GLU A 120 -21.11 5.34 3.69
CA GLU A 120 -20.81 5.47 2.26
C GLU A 120 -19.59 6.40 2.01
N TRP A 121 -19.45 7.48 2.81
CA TRP A 121 -18.25 8.33 2.78
C TRP A 121 -17.00 7.57 3.19
N VAL A 122 -17.08 6.70 4.20
CA VAL A 122 -15.96 5.84 4.61
C VAL A 122 -15.55 4.90 3.47
N GLU A 123 -16.50 4.23 2.84
CA GLU A 123 -16.21 3.32 1.73
C GLU A 123 -15.65 4.06 0.50
N LEU A 124 -16.16 5.24 0.18
CA LEU A 124 -15.59 6.09 -0.88
C LEU A 124 -14.14 6.49 -0.56
N TYR A 125 -13.86 6.90 0.67
CA TYR A 125 -12.51 7.26 1.09
C TYR A 125 -11.54 6.08 1.00
N LYS A 126 -11.96 4.87 1.44
CA LYS A 126 -11.17 3.64 1.30
C LYS A 126 -10.84 3.33 -0.16
N LYS A 127 -11.81 3.50 -1.08
CA LYS A 127 -11.59 3.34 -2.53
C LYS A 127 -10.54 4.32 -3.05
N LEU A 128 -10.64 5.61 -2.71
CA LEU A 128 -9.70 6.63 -3.13
C LEU A 128 -8.27 6.37 -2.61
N VAL A 129 -8.14 5.96 -1.35
CA VAL A 129 -6.83 5.60 -0.76
C VAL A 129 -6.25 4.36 -1.44
N ARG A 130 -7.06 3.34 -1.72
CA ARG A 130 -6.60 2.15 -2.46
C ARG A 130 -6.02 2.55 -3.82
N TRP A 131 -6.73 3.35 -4.59
CA TRP A 131 -6.26 3.81 -5.90
C TRP A 131 -5.03 4.70 -5.81
N GLU A 132 -4.93 5.54 -4.79
CA GLU A 132 -3.72 6.34 -4.57
C GLU A 132 -2.49 5.46 -4.38
N LEU A 133 -2.56 4.45 -3.52
CA LEU A 133 -1.46 3.53 -3.27
C LEU A 133 -1.13 2.65 -4.49
N GLU A 134 -2.14 2.23 -5.25
CA GLU A 134 -1.95 1.41 -6.45
C GLU A 134 -1.31 2.22 -7.58
N LEU A 135 -1.84 3.42 -7.84
CA LEU A 135 -1.36 4.27 -8.94
C LEU A 135 -0.05 5.01 -8.61
N GLN A 136 0.35 5.10 -7.34
CA GLN A 136 1.71 5.59 -7.01
C GLN A 136 2.81 4.83 -7.73
N LYS A 137 2.59 3.54 -7.99
CA LYS A 137 3.54 2.65 -8.67
C LYS A 137 3.46 2.75 -10.20
N SER A 138 2.43 3.39 -10.74
CA SER A 138 2.24 3.59 -12.18
C SER A 138 3.16 4.68 -12.71
N THR A 139 3.54 4.55 -13.98
CA THR A 139 4.29 5.58 -14.72
C THR A 139 3.37 6.56 -15.46
N ASP A 140 2.06 6.33 -15.43
CA ASP A 140 1.04 7.17 -16.08
C ASP A 140 0.69 8.40 -15.23
N GLU A 141 1.36 9.51 -15.49
CA GLU A 141 1.12 10.78 -14.80
C GLU A 141 -0.27 11.38 -15.13
N GLY A 142 -0.85 11.05 -16.28
CA GLY A 142 -2.19 11.50 -16.65
C GLY A 142 -3.25 10.94 -15.69
N ILE A 143 -3.17 9.65 -15.41
CA ILE A 143 -4.11 8.98 -14.48
C ILE A 143 -3.92 9.45 -13.04
N LYS A 144 -2.69 9.71 -12.62
CA LYS A 144 -2.43 10.28 -11.29
C LYS A 144 -3.05 11.67 -11.12
N SER A 145 -2.98 12.50 -12.16
CA SER A 145 -3.63 13.82 -12.15
C SER A 145 -5.15 13.69 -12.05
N ILE A 146 -5.76 12.78 -12.81
CA ILE A 146 -7.21 12.54 -12.76
C ILE A 146 -7.64 12.08 -11.35
N LEU A 147 -6.88 11.19 -10.70
CA LEU A 147 -7.16 10.77 -9.33
C LEU A 147 -7.02 11.94 -8.34
N ALA A 148 -6.01 12.80 -8.52
CA ALA A 148 -5.82 13.97 -7.67
C ALA A 148 -7.01 14.93 -7.76
N ASP A 149 -7.51 15.21 -8.97
CA ASP A 149 -8.70 16.05 -9.19
C ASP A 149 -9.95 15.42 -8.54
N GLN A 150 -10.14 14.11 -8.69
CA GLN A 150 -11.26 13.40 -8.07
C GLN A 150 -11.19 13.44 -6.53
N LYS A 151 -9.99 13.31 -5.95
CA LYS A 151 -9.79 13.48 -4.50
C LYS A 151 -10.10 14.88 -4.02
N GLN A 152 -9.73 15.90 -4.80
CA GLN A 152 -10.06 17.29 -4.48
C GLN A 152 -11.55 17.55 -4.51
N GLU A 153 -12.26 17.02 -5.50
CA GLU A 153 -13.72 17.07 -5.55
C GLU A 153 -14.35 16.37 -4.34
N ALA A 154 -13.91 15.16 -4.03
CA ALA A 154 -14.38 14.40 -2.86
C ALA A 154 -14.17 15.19 -1.57
N ASN A 155 -13.00 15.80 -1.35
CA ASN A 155 -12.72 16.64 -0.19
C ASN A 155 -13.69 17.85 -0.11
N THR A 156 -13.97 18.47 -1.23
CA THR A 156 -14.90 19.62 -1.28
C THR A 156 -16.30 19.20 -0.88
N GLN A 157 -16.78 18.08 -1.39
CA GLN A 157 -18.11 17.56 -1.08
C GLN A 157 -18.21 17.03 0.34
N PHE A 158 -17.18 16.34 0.81
CA PHE A 158 -17.09 15.88 2.19
C PHE A 158 -17.10 17.03 3.20
N THR A 159 -16.39 18.13 2.90
CA THR A 159 -16.43 19.34 3.74
C THR A 159 -17.85 19.85 3.90
N ARG A 160 -18.61 19.97 2.81
CA ARG A 160 -20.01 20.39 2.85
C ARG A 160 -20.91 19.40 3.62
N TYR A 161 -20.60 18.10 3.51
CA TYR A 161 -21.30 17.06 4.27
C TYR A 161 -21.06 17.22 5.78
N ILE A 162 -19.81 17.44 6.19
CA ILE A 162 -19.44 17.69 7.58
C ILE A 162 -20.09 18.97 8.11
N GLU A 163 -20.05 20.07 7.38
CA GLU A 163 -20.69 21.34 7.77
C GLU A 163 -22.19 21.18 8.09
N ARG A 164 -22.89 20.35 7.31
CA ARG A 164 -24.33 20.12 7.51
C ARG A 164 -24.66 19.23 8.70
N ASN A 165 -23.80 18.25 9.00
CA ASN A 165 -24.14 17.15 9.91
C ASN A 165 -23.43 17.23 11.27
N TYR A 166 -22.22 17.78 11.33
CA TYR A 166 -21.32 17.70 12.46
C TYR A 166 -21.95 18.20 13.78
N ILE A 167 -22.59 19.36 13.76
CA ILE A 167 -23.21 19.95 14.97
C ILE A 167 -24.32 19.03 15.52
N ASN A 168 -25.13 18.44 14.64
CA ASN A 168 -26.19 17.53 15.04
C ASN A 168 -25.63 16.24 15.67
N TRP A 169 -24.51 15.75 15.15
CA TRP A 169 -23.80 14.59 15.72
C TRP A 169 -23.29 14.87 17.13
N ILE A 170 -22.62 15.99 17.33
CA ILE A 170 -22.07 16.38 18.64
C ILE A 170 -23.19 16.61 19.67
N GLN A 171 -24.31 17.18 19.24
CA GLN A 171 -25.47 17.45 20.09
C GLN A 171 -26.39 16.22 20.29
N GLY A 172 -26.11 15.09 19.63
CA GLY A 172 -26.95 13.90 19.70
C GLY A 172 -28.35 14.06 19.08
N LYS A 173 -28.52 15.00 18.15
CA LYS A 173 -29.81 15.30 17.50
C LYS A 173 -30.10 14.42 16.29
N SER A 174 -29.13 13.68 15.81
CA SER A 174 -29.27 12.75 14.68
C SER A 174 -28.43 11.52 14.90
N GLU A 175 -28.70 10.48 14.12
CA GLU A 175 -27.78 9.33 13.98
C GLU A 175 -26.39 9.83 13.60
N LYS A 176 -25.37 9.24 14.20
CA LYS A 176 -23.98 9.67 14.07
C LYS A 176 -23.04 8.50 13.86
N PRO A 177 -21.91 8.73 13.12
CA PRO A 177 -20.85 7.74 13.04
C PRO A 177 -20.13 7.55 14.38
N VAL A 178 -19.30 6.51 14.47
CA VAL A 178 -18.31 6.42 15.55
C VAL A 178 -17.36 7.59 15.46
N MET A 179 -17.15 8.28 16.57
CA MET A 179 -16.32 9.49 16.63
C MET A 179 -15.21 9.34 17.67
N SER A 180 -14.19 10.22 17.65
CA SER A 180 -13.06 10.17 18.60
C SER A 180 -13.52 9.94 20.04
N HIS A 181 -14.53 10.68 20.53
CA HIS A 181 -15.01 10.61 21.90
C HIS A 181 -15.91 9.39 22.21
N THR A 182 -16.18 8.57 21.21
CA THR A 182 -17.01 7.36 21.40
C THR A 182 -16.29 6.06 20.99
N VAL A 183 -15.17 6.16 20.25
CA VAL A 183 -14.52 4.98 19.66
C VAL A 183 -14.05 3.98 20.73
N VAL A 184 -13.52 4.43 21.85
CA VAL A 184 -13.08 3.52 22.93
C VAL A 184 -14.28 2.79 23.53
N ARG A 185 -15.35 3.53 23.86
CA ARG A 185 -16.60 2.94 24.40
C ARG A 185 -17.25 1.98 23.40
N ASP A 186 -17.31 2.36 22.13
CA ASP A 186 -18.11 1.64 21.13
C ASP A 186 -17.33 0.50 20.46
N LYS A 187 -15.99 0.54 20.42
CA LYS A 187 -15.15 -0.43 19.70
C LYS A 187 -14.16 -1.18 20.59
N VAL A 188 -13.69 -0.61 21.70
CA VAL A 188 -12.67 -1.23 22.56
C VAL A 188 -13.30 -1.94 23.75
N ILE A 189 -14.17 -1.26 24.50
CA ILE A 189 -14.80 -1.83 25.72
C ILE A 189 -15.53 -3.14 25.41
N PRO A 190 -16.35 -3.28 24.35
CA PRO A 190 -17.03 -4.55 24.07
C PRO A 190 -16.08 -5.72 23.87
N ARG A 191 -14.86 -5.47 23.36
CA ARG A 191 -13.87 -6.53 23.17
C ARG A 191 -13.19 -6.99 24.47
N LEU A 192 -13.24 -6.18 25.53
CA LEU A 192 -12.79 -6.58 26.86
C LEU A 192 -13.76 -7.58 27.50
N ASP A 193 -15.05 -7.43 27.22
CA ASP A 193 -16.09 -8.29 27.76
C ASP A 193 -16.14 -9.66 27.03
N ASP A 194 -15.69 -9.72 25.79
CA ASP A 194 -15.75 -10.93 24.95
C ASP A 194 -14.55 -11.90 25.15
N SER A 195 -13.55 -11.55 25.95
CA SER A 195 -12.33 -12.36 26.04
C SER A 195 -11.64 -12.28 27.40
N ASP A 196 -11.29 -13.44 27.95
CA ASP A 196 -10.42 -13.56 29.14
C ASP A 196 -8.92 -13.27 28.83
N LYS A 197 -8.59 -12.94 27.59
CA LYS A 197 -7.22 -12.66 27.17
C LYS A 197 -6.88 -11.17 27.34
N PRO A 198 -5.62 -10.83 27.64
CA PRO A 198 -5.21 -9.43 27.73
C PRO A 198 -5.37 -8.71 26.40
N LEU A 199 -5.94 -7.51 26.43
CA LEU A 199 -6.06 -6.60 25.30
C LEU A 199 -4.97 -5.54 25.36
N PHE A 200 -4.27 -5.31 24.24
CA PHE A 200 -3.33 -4.22 24.09
C PHE A 200 -3.94 -3.14 23.20
N LEU A 201 -4.18 -1.96 23.77
CA LEU A 201 -4.59 -0.78 23.02
C LEU A 201 -3.35 0.05 22.63
N ILE A 202 -3.05 0.11 21.34
CA ILE A 202 -1.94 0.91 20.81
C ILE A 202 -2.52 2.13 20.11
N VAL A 203 -2.22 3.32 20.62
CA VAL A 203 -2.64 4.60 20.04
C VAL A 203 -1.45 5.22 19.32
N ILE A 204 -1.57 5.38 18.00
CA ILE A 204 -0.56 6.04 17.18
C ILE A 204 -1.12 7.39 16.76
N ASP A 205 -0.54 8.46 17.31
CA ASP A 205 -0.95 9.82 17.02
C ASP A 205 -0.62 10.19 15.57
N ASN A 206 -1.55 10.90 14.91
CA ASN A 206 -1.43 11.40 13.54
C ASN A 206 -1.19 10.31 12.46
N LEU A 207 -1.51 9.05 12.74
CA LEU A 207 -1.48 8.00 11.73
C LEU A 207 -2.70 8.11 10.81
N ARG A 208 -2.48 8.36 9.51
CA ARG A 208 -3.55 8.40 8.51
C ARG A 208 -3.82 7.00 7.96
N TYR A 209 -5.01 6.82 7.41
CA TYR A 209 -5.43 5.54 6.84
C TYR A 209 -4.56 5.09 5.65
N ASP A 210 -4.11 6.00 4.80
CA ASP A 210 -3.18 5.69 3.71
C ASP A 210 -1.83 5.17 4.22
N GLN A 211 -1.31 5.76 5.30
CA GLN A 211 -0.09 5.29 5.97
C GLN A 211 -0.30 3.92 6.61
N TRP A 212 -1.46 3.71 7.28
CA TRP A 212 -1.82 2.40 7.78
C TRP A 212 -1.82 1.35 6.67
N LYS A 213 -2.50 1.61 5.56
CA LYS A 213 -2.56 0.67 4.42
C LYS A 213 -1.19 0.41 3.78
N ALA A 214 -0.27 1.36 3.82
CA ALA A 214 1.10 1.18 3.35
C ALA A 214 1.93 0.24 4.25
N ILE A 215 1.74 0.30 5.59
CA ILE A 215 2.47 -0.53 6.55
C ILE A 215 1.77 -1.86 6.88
N GLN A 216 0.47 -1.96 6.64
CA GLN A 216 -0.35 -3.14 6.96
C GLN A 216 0.28 -4.45 6.45
N PRO A 217 0.77 -4.58 5.19
CA PRO A 217 1.38 -5.82 4.70
C PRO A 217 2.60 -6.28 5.51
N LEU A 218 3.34 -5.35 6.13
CA LEU A 218 4.47 -5.68 6.99
C LEU A 218 4.01 -6.22 8.35
N ILE A 219 2.91 -5.67 8.87
CA ILE A 219 2.31 -6.09 10.15
C ILE A 219 1.66 -7.47 10.00
N GLU A 220 1.04 -7.76 8.87
CA GLU A 220 0.38 -9.04 8.58
C GLU A 220 1.34 -10.24 8.54
N ASN A 221 2.65 -10.02 8.42
CA ASN A 221 3.64 -11.07 8.61
C ASN A 221 3.70 -11.61 10.06
N TYR A 222 3.22 -10.85 11.04
CA TYR A 222 3.28 -11.18 12.47
C TYR A 222 1.91 -11.26 13.13
N PHE A 223 0.91 -10.55 12.59
CA PHE A 223 -0.43 -10.40 13.17
C PHE A 223 -1.51 -10.57 12.10
N ARG A 224 -2.62 -11.15 12.48
CA ARG A 224 -3.81 -11.19 11.61
C ARG A 224 -4.68 -9.96 11.88
N VAL A 225 -4.96 -9.17 10.85
CA VAL A 225 -5.95 -8.09 10.92
C VAL A 225 -7.34 -8.69 10.88
N GLU A 226 -8.13 -8.48 11.93
CA GLU A 226 -9.50 -9.00 12.05
C GLU A 226 -10.54 -7.98 11.60
N ALA A 227 -10.28 -6.70 11.81
CA ALA A 227 -11.15 -5.61 11.41
C ALA A 227 -10.33 -4.37 11.03
N ASP A 228 -10.84 -3.60 10.08
CA ASP A 228 -10.24 -2.38 9.56
C ASP A 228 -11.32 -1.31 9.39
N ASP A 229 -11.57 -0.58 10.47
CA ASP A 229 -12.60 0.43 10.56
C ASP A 229 -12.03 1.84 10.61
N ILE A 230 -12.84 2.81 10.21
CA ILE A 230 -12.54 4.24 10.30
C ILE A 230 -13.53 4.91 11.24
N TYR A 231 -13.05 5.83 12.06
CA TYR A 231 -13.90 6.70 12.86
C TYR A 231 -13.73 8.17 12.47
N TYR A 232 -14.71 8.98 12.77
CA TYR A 232 -14.69 10.41 12.49
C TYR A 232 -14.01 11.16 13.64
N SER A 233 -13.01 11.96 13.31
CA SER A 233 -12.36 12.81 14.30
C SER A 233 -13.25 13.97 14.72
N ILE A 234 -13.13 14.40 15.98
CA ILE A 234 -13.71 15.69 16.38
C ILE A 234 -12.97 16.85 15.72
N LEU A 235 -13.64 17.97 15.60
CA LEU A 235 -13.06 19.22 15.08
C LEU A 235 -12.77 20.18 16.24
N PRO A 236 -11.62 20.85 16.23
CA PRO A 236 -10.51 20.73 15.28
C PRO A 236 -9.73 19.43 15.45
N THR A 237 -9.18 18.89 14.35
CA THR A 237 -8.44 17.63 14.32
C THR A 237 -7.02 17.72 14.88
N THR A 238 -6.69 18.80 15.59
CA THR A 238 -5.36 18.96 16.20
C THR A 238 -5.16 18.00 17.37
N THR A 239 -3.94 17.50 17.56
CA THR A 239 -3.58 16.53 18.60
C THR A 239 -4.12 16.91 19.98
N GLN A 240 -4.09 18.19 20.34
CA GLN A 240 -4.55 18.69 21.63
C GLN A 240 -6.02 18.36 21.90
N TYR A 241 -6.87 18.40 20.89
CA TYR A 241 -8.30 18.11 21.02
C TYR A 241 -8.64 16.66 20.64
N ALA A 242 -8.19 16.23 19.48
CA ALA A 242 -8.55 14.92 18.93
C ALA A 242 -8.06 13.76 19.80
N ARG A 243 -6.79 13.79 20.26
CA ARG A 243 -6.25 12.76 21.16
C ARG A 243 -6.90 12.79 22.53
N ASN A 244 -7.10 13.98 23.10
CA ASN A 244 -7.69 14.10 24.45
C ASN A 244 -9.19 13.72 24.47
N SER A 245 -9.82 13.53 23.31
CA SER A 245 -11.20 13.08 23.23
C SER A 245 -11.33 11.55 23.18
N LEU A 246 -10.24 10.81 22.95
CA LEU A 246 -10.21 9.35 23.01
C LEU A 246 -10.32 8.87 24.47
#